data_b29e18a3fe6fead45f8a106480486f4f
#
_entry.id   b29e18a3fe6fead45f8a106480486f4f
#
_cell.length_a   1.000
_cell.length_b   1.000
_cell.length_c   1.000
_cell.angle_alpha   90.00
_cell.angle_beta   90.00
_cell.angle_gamma   90.00
#
_symmetry.space_group_name_H-M   'P 1'
#
loop_
_entity.id
_entity.type
_entity.pdbx_description
1 polymer ?
#
loop_
_entity_poly.entity_id
_entity_poly.type
_entity_poly.pdbx_seq_one_letter_code
_entity_poly.pdbx_strand_id
1 'polypeptide(L)'
;MNKNKILIELEIPLIEKKYDLFIPINKKVGTIKKLIEEALVEITDNAYIPKEESNFYSKELGTIYDVNKTIRDTDLKNGSRIILI
;
A
#
# COMPACT_ATOMS: atom_id res chain seq x y z
N MET A 1 -16.61 13.10 -6.07
CA MET A 1 -15.64 12.01 -6.19
C MET A 1 -14.24 12.57 -6.40
N ASN A 2 -13.26 12.07 -5.68
CA ASN A 2 -11.91 12.57 -5.77
C ASN A 2 -11.15 11.83 -6.88
N LYS A 3 -10.84 12.53 -7.98
CA LYS A 3 -10.14 11.95 -9.13
C LYS A 3 -8.66 11.66 -8.87
N ASN A 4 -8.12 12.19 -7.76
CA ASN A 4 -6.71 12.07 -7.42
C ASN A 4 -6.41 10.93 -6.45
N LYS A 5 -7.41 10.16 -6.08
CA LYS A 5 -7.27 9.04 -5.14
C LYS A 5 -7.99 7.81 -5.67
N ILE A 6 -7.46 6.66 -5.28
CA ILE A 6 -8.09 5.37 -5.56
C ILE A 6 -8.28 4.62 -4.25
N LEU A 7 -9.32 3.79 -4.20
CA LEU A 7 -9.58 2.93 -3.06
C LEU A 7 -8.91 1.59 -3.29
N ILE A 8 -8.05 1.18 -2.35
CA ILE A 8 -7.39 -0.12 -2.42
C ILE A 8 -7.68 -0.93 -1.16
N GLU A 9 -7.56 -2.25 -1.28
CA GLU A 9 -7.54 -3.13 -0.13
C GLU A 9 -6.09 -3.48 0.16
N LEU A 10 -5.64 -3.20 1.38
CA LEU A 10 -4.28 -3.52 1.82
C LEU A 10 -4.33 -4.68 2.80
N GLU A 11 -3.62 -5.73 2.47
CA GLU A 11 -3.48 -6.90 3.34
C GLU A 11 -2.10 -6.91 3.95
N ILE A 12 -2.02 -7.08 5.28
CA ILE A 12 -0.76 -7.19 6.00
C ILE A 12 -0.75 -8.54 6.72
N PRO A 13 -0.21 -9.58 6.07
CA PRO A 13 -0.24 -10.93 6.66
C PRO A 13 0.46 -11.03 8.01
N LEU A 14 1.52 -10.26 8.20
CA LEU A 14 2.31 -10.29 9.44
C LEU A 14 1.47 -10.05 10.68
N ILE A 15 0.45 -9.20 10.57
CA ILE A 15 -0.45 -8.87 11.69
C ILE A 15 -1.87 -9.36 11.44
N GLU A 16 -2.09 -10.13 10.38
CA GLU A 16 -3.37 -10.73 10.02
C GLU A 16 -4.49 -9.69 9.90
N LYS A 17 -4.18 -8.55 9.25
CA LYS A 17 -5.12 -7.45 9.07
C LYS A 17 -5.29 -7.09 7.61
N LYS A 18 -6.49 -6.58 7.30
CA LYS A 18 -6.81 -5.97 6.01
C LYS A 18 -7.45 -4.62 6.26
N TYR A 19 -7.10 -3.66 5.41
CA TYR A 19 -7.64 -2.30 5.50
C TYR A 19 -8.06 -1.84 4.12
N ASP A 20 -9.18 -1.13 4.06
CA ASP A 20 -9.57 -0.39 2.86
C ASP A 20 -9.12 1.05 3.06
N LEU A 21 -8.35 1.56 2.13
CA LEU A 21 -7.86 2.93 2.24
C LEU A 21 -7.76 3.61 0.89
N PHE A 22 -7.88 4.94 0.93
CA PHE A 22 -7.68 5.77 -0.25
C PHE A 22 -6.21 6.17 -0.32
N ILE A 23 -5.62 6.03 -1.50
CA ILE A 23 -4.23 6.48 -1.72
C ILE A 23 -4.21 7.47 -2.89
N PRO A 24 -3.37 8.53 -2.79
CA PRO A 24 -3.24 9.50 -3.88
C PRO A 24 -2.48 8.87 -5.05
N ILE A 25 -2.93 9.18 -6.27
CA ILE A 25 -2.32 8.60 -7.47
C ILE A 25 -1.13 9.40 -8.00
N ASN A 26 -0.93 10.61 -7.49
CA ASN A 26 0.16 11.48 -7.94
C ASN A 26 1.45 11.35 -7.11
N LYS A 27 1.52 10.37 -6.23
CA LYS A 27 2.69 10.10 -5.39
C LYS A 27 3.37 8.81 -5.83
N LYS A 28 4.66 8.71 -5.52
CA LYS A 28 5.41 7.47 -5.81
C LYS A 28 4.98 6.36 -4.88
N VAL A 29 5.07 5.12 -5.36
CA VAL A 29 4.78 3.92 -4.57
C VAL A 29 5.57 3.93 -3.25
N GLY A 30 6.87 4.25 -3.32
CA GLY A 30 7.71 4.30 -2.12
C GLY A 30 7.26 5.33 -1.10
N THR A 31 6.77 6.47 -1.55
CA THR A 31 6.23 7.50 -0.67
C THR A 31 4.97 7.00 0.04
N ILE A 32 4.07 6.37 -0.72
CA ILE A 32 2.84 5.81 -0.16
C ILE A 32 3.15 4.69 0.83
N LYS A 33 4.12 3.82 0.49
CA LYS A 33 4.53 2.74 1.38
C LYS A 33 5.01 3.29 2.73
N LYS A 34 5.85 4.32 2.69
CA LYS A 34 6.36 4.95 3.91
C LYS A 34 5.23 5.53 4.76
N LEU A 35 4.31 6.25 4.14
CA LEU A 35 3.19 6.87 4.84
C LEU A 35 2.28 5.80 5.46
N ILE A 36 2.01 4.73 4.72
CA ILE A 36 1.19 3.63 5.21
C ILE A 36 1.86 2.93 6.39
N GLU A 37 3.16 2.67 6.30
CA GLU A 37 3.88 2.01 7.40
C GLU A 37 3.87 2.88 8.66
N GLU A 38 4.05 4.18 8.53
CA GLU A 38 3.97 5.10 9.66
C GLU A 38 2.58 5.07 10.31
N ALA A 39 1.53 5.06 9.48
CA ALA A 39 0.15 4.97 9.98
C ALA A 39 -0.11 3.62 10.66
N LEU A 40 0.43 2.53 10.10
CA LEU A 40 0.25 1.19 10.68
C LEU A 40 0.89 1.06 12.04
N VAL A 41 2.05 1.66 12.26
CA VAL A 41 2.69 1.68 13.58
C VAL A 41 1.74 2.27 14.61
N GLU A 42 1.09 3.38 14.24
CA GLU A 42 0.19 4.09 15.14
C GLU A 42 -1.10 3.32 15.40
N ILE A 43 -1.80 2.92 14.35
CA ILE A 43 -3.13 2.29 14.50
C ILE A 43 -3.05 0.86 15.05
N THR A 44 -1.89 0.21 14.98
CA THR A 44 -1.71 -1.13 15.54
C THR A 44 -1.02 -1.10 16.90
N ASP A 45 -0.81 0.07 17.46
CA ASP A 45 -0.13 0.25 18.76
C ASP A 45 1.21 -0.50 18.78
N ASN A 46 2.03 -0.26 17.75
CA ASN A 46 3.36 -0.85 17.58
C ASN A 46 3.38 -2.36 17.29
N ALA A 47 2.24 -2.96 16.96
CA ALA A 47 2.22 -4.36 16.53
C ALA A 47 2.87 -4.51 15.15
N TYR A 48 2.72 -3.50 14.28
CA TYR A 48 3.40 -3.47 13.00
C TYR A 48 4.74 -2.77 13.14
N ILE A 49 5.81 -3.42 12.67
CA ILE A 49 7.16 -2.86 12.68
C ILE A 49 7.62 -2.72 11.23
N PRO A 50 7.90 -1.48 10.77
CA PRO A 50 8.38 -1.26 9.40
C PRO A 50 9.72 -1.96 9.15
N LYS A 51 9.90 -2.47 7.92
CA LYS A 51 11.13 -3.11 7.48
C LYS A 51 11.55 -2.53 6.14
N GLU A 52 12.85 -2.32 5.95
CA GLU A 52 13.37 -1.79 4.69
C GLU A 52 13.10 -2.73 3.53
N GLU A 53 13.17 -4.03 3.77
CA GLU A 53 12.97 -5.05 2.74
C GLU A 53 11.51 -5.37 2.45
N SER A 54 10.56 -4.73 3.15
CA SER A 54 9.15 -4.94 2.85
C SER A 54 8.76 -4.29 1.53
N ASN A 55 7.80 -4.91 0.84
CA ASN A 55 7.36 -4.47 -0.48
C ASN A 55 5.85 -4.55 -0.60
N PHE A 56 5.32 -3.79 -1.56
CA PHE A 56 3.94 -3.96 -2.00
C PHE A 56 3.90 -4.96 -3.16
N TYR A 57 3.01 -5.93 -3.05
CA TYR A 57 2.76 -6.93 -4.09
C TYR A 57 1.35 -6.83 -4.58
N SER A 58 1.16 -7.05 -5.88
CA SER A 58 -0.17 -7.25 -6.45
C SER A 58 -0.69 -8.59 -5.98
N LYS A 59 -1.87 -8.63 -5.35
CA LYS A 59 -2.48 -9.89 -4.92
C LYS A 59 -2.89 -10.74 -6.12
N GLU A 60 -3.35 -10.10 -7.19
CA GLU A 60 -3.78 -10.79 -8.41
C GLU A 60 -2.61 -11.34 -9.21
N LEU A 61 -1.53 -10.57 -9.34
CA LEU A 61 -0.43 -10.91 -10.25
C LEU A 61 0.79 -11.48 -9.53
N GLY A 62 0.91 -11.25 -8.22
CA GLY A 62 2.06 -11.70 -7.44
C GLY A 62 3.34 -10.92 -7.73
N THR A 63 3.25 -9.80 -8.44
CA THR A 63 4.41 -8.99 -8.81
C THR A 63 4.65 -7.88 -7.80
N ILE A 64 5.92 -7.49 -7.64
CA ILE A 64 6.32 -6.38 -6.78
C ILE A 64 6.10 -5.06 -7.51
N TYR A 65 5.54 -4.06 -6.82
CA TYR A 65 5.43 -2.73 -7.38
C TYR A 65 6.75 -1.97 -7.23
N ASP A 66 7.15 -1.29 -8.30
CA ASP A 66 8.37 -0.48 -8.33
C ASP A 66 8.17 0.77 -7.47
N VAL A 67 9.00 0.93 -6.42
CA VAL A 67 8.89 2.05 -5.48
C VAL A 67 9.13 3.41 -6.14
N ASN A 68 9.81 3.43 -7.29
CA ASN A 68 10.13 4.67 -8.00
C ASN A 68 9.04 5.11 -8.96
N LYS A 69 8.04 4.27 -9.21
CA LYS A 69 6.92 4.65 -10.07
C LYS A 69 5.86 5.42 -9.30
N THR A 70 5.25 6.36 -9.99
CA THR A 70 4.06 7.05 -9.48
C THR A 70 2.88 6.09 -9.52
N ILE A 71 1.99 6.15 -8.55
CA ILE A 71 0.83 5.25 -8.48
C ILE A 71 0.06 5.22 -9.80
N ARG A 72 -0.17 6.41 -10.41
CA ARG A 72 -0.91 6.51 -11.69
C ARG A 72 -0.25 5.76 -12.84
N ASP A 73 1.07 5.53 -12.76
CA ASP A 73 1.83 4.86 -13.81
C ASP A 73 1.91 3.33 -13.58
N THR A 74 1.25 2.85 -12.55
CA THR A 74 1.12 1.42 -12.27
C THR A 74 -0.25 0.92 -12.75
N ASP A 75 -0.52 -0.35 -12.58
CA ASP A 75 -1.83 -0.93 -12.86
C ASP A 75 -2.84 -0.74 -11.73
N LEU A 76 -2.45 -0.03 -10.67
CA LEU A 76 -3.33 0.19 -9.52
C LEU A 76 -4.53 1.04 -9.89
N LYS A 77 -5.69 0.61 -9.43
CA LYS A 77 -6.98 1.25 -9.70
C LYS A 77 -7.92 1.02 -8.53
N ASN A 78 -9.10 1.63 -8.58
CA ASN A 78 -10.12 1.37 -7.58
C ASN A 78 -10.41 -0.13 -7.49
N GLY A 79 -10.35 -0.66 -6.27
CA GLY A 79 -10.60 -2.07 -6.02
C GLY A 79 -9.35 -2.94 -6.10
N SER A 80 -8.18 -2.39 -6.42
CA SER A 80 -6.94 -3.17 -6.43
C SER A 80 -6.63 -3.70 -5.05
N ARG A 81 -6.07 -4.90 -4.98
CA ARG A 81 -5.67 -5.55 -3.74
C ARG A 81 -4.15 -5.65 -3.69
N ILE A 82 -3.59 -5.15 -2.60
CA ILE A 82 -2.14 -5.06 -2.38
C ILE A 82 -1.79 -5.82 -1.11
N ILE A 83 -0.67 -6.52 -1.15
CA ILE A 83 -0.12 -7.21 0.03
C ILE A 83 1.17 -6.51 0.42
N LEU A 84 1.29 -6.17 1.68
CA LEU A 84 2.50 -5.61 2.27
C LEU A 84 3.23 -6.71 3.04
N ILE A 85 4.38 -7.10 2.53
CA ILE A 85 5.21 -8.15 3.15
C ILE A 85 6.63 -7.69 3.28
#